data_56ea6b958118b3fd3018f43ee41d4560
#
_entry.id   56ea6b958118b3fd3018f43ee41d4560
#
_cell.length_a   1.000
_cell.length_b   1.000
_cell.length_c   1.000
_cell.angle_alpha   90.00
_cell.angle_beta   90.00
_cell.angle_gamma   90.00
#
_symmetry.space_group_name_H-M   'P 1'
#
loop_
_entity.id
_entity.type
_entity.pdbx_description
1 polymer ?
#
loop_
_entity_poly.entity_id
_entity_poly.type
_entity_poly.pdbx_seq_one_letter_code
_entity_poly.pdbx_strand_id
1 'polypeptide(L)'
;MEEKNKIIISYIEKRLQELDRMGMDVPENNVNKLYSVFLNRVEDINIIKTKIDTVFNNSIESYNAYLDKIGFTYTQLLDTYNKVEKLNKTTAKTYLCGGLVPYILLNEDSGRKHLSLDLLCNKKDIAMMREVFRKKDLYDPKRDSLTYTVNNIDYGFQVVIDGVKVNIFAFEEKDNGIIEYNFDCKRRIGRIKNINVKLSDYIVPYVSSDNKKYMTESLECIIGDKLLLNRERDRKDIEKIKECNGISEDKIKRLPLPVVKENRLIGDNLEFTSTMPSIKLDIPKKNGSKGFINIATIMLLIGMIVCFILGTR
;
A
#
# COMPACT_ATOMS: atom_id res chain seq x y z
N MET A 1 23.68 21.89 -22.77
CA MET A 1 23.71 21.03 -21.56
C MET A 1 22.46 21.20 -20.70
N GLU A 2 22.01 22.40 -20.45
CA GLU A 2 20.82 22.67 -19.64
C GLU A 2 19.52 22.05 -20.20
N GLU A 3 19.25 22.21 -21.50
CA GLU A 3 18.09 21.62 -22.15
C GLU A 3 18.09 20.08 -22.08
N LYS A 4 19.27 19.46 -22.28
CA LYS A 4 19.44 18.03 -22.12
C LYS A 4 19.15 17.56 -20.71
N ASN A 5 19.60 18.30 -19.70
CA ASN A 5 19.29 17.97 -18.30
C ASN A 5 17.78 18.06 -18.01
N LYS A 6 17.08 19.05 -18.56
CA LYS A 6 15.60 19.15 -18.43
C LYS A 6 14.89 17.89 -18.98
N ILE A 7 15.34 17.41 -20.15
CA ILE A 7 14.78 16.18 -20.74
C ILE A 7 15.06 14.95 -19.87
N ILE A 8 16.28 14.83 -19.31
CA ILE A 8 16.66 13.73 -18.44
C ILE A 8 15.85 13.79 -17.13
N ILE A 9 15.69 14.95 -16.52
CA ILE A 9 14.86 15.13 -15.32
C ILE A 9 13.44 14.67 -15.59
N SER A 10 12.80 15.20 -16.62
CA SER A 10 11.43 14.82 -17.01
C SER A 10 11.30 13.32 -17.27
N TYR A 11 12.32 12.68 -17.84
CA TYR A 11 12.33 11.24 -18.07
C TYR A 11 12.43 10.45 -16.78
N ILE A 12 13.31 10.84 -15.85
CA ILE A 12 13.43 10.21 -14.52
C ILE A 12 12.11 10.38 -13.75
N GLU A 13 11.50 11.57 -13.75
CA GLU A 13 10.23 11.82 -13.08
C GLU A 13 9.10 10.94 -13.62
N LYS A 14 9.04 10.78 -14.94
CA LYS A 14 8.07 9.86 -15.57
C LYS A 14 8.27 8.42 -15.06
N ARG A 15 9.50 7.92 -15.00
CA ARG A 15 9.80 6.58 -14.48
C ARG A 15 9.49 6.44 -12.99
N LEU A 16 9.75 7.49 -12.19
CA LEU A 16 9.37 7.52 -10.77
C LEU A 16 7.85 7.46 -10.60
N GLN A 17 7.08 8.17 -11.43
CA GLN A 17 5.61 8.08 -11.44
C GLN A 17 5.12 6.67 -11.81
N GLU A 18 5.81 5.96 -12.72
CA GLU A 18 5.48 4.57 -13.06
C GLU A 18 5.69 3.66 -11.84
N LEU A 19 6.80 3.82 -11.10
CA LEU A 19 7.03 3.08 -9.86
C LEU A 19 5.95 3.39 -8.80
N ASP A 20 5.61 4.65 -8.63
CA ASP A 20 4.54 5.05 -7.69
C ASP A 20 3.20 4.41 -8.05
N ARG A 21 2.83 4.37 -9.32
CA ARG A 21 1.64 3.66 -9.83
C ARG A 21 1.69 2.16 -9.56
N MET A 22 2.86 1.56 -9.50
CA MET A 22 3.04 0.16 -9.09
C MET A 22 2.98 -0.02 -7.57
N GLY A 23 2.85 1.07 -6.81
CA GLY A 23 2.87 1.07 -5.35
C GLY A 23 4.27 0.94 -4.75
N MET A 24 5.28 1.37 -5.51
CA MET A 24 6.68 1.32 -5.13
C MET A 24 7.14 2.71 -4.69
N ASP A 25 7.50 2.88 -3.42
CA ASP A 25 8.03 4.15 -2.91
C ASP A 25 9.55 4.22 -3.10
N VAL A 26 10.03 5.31 -3.72
CA VAL A 26 11.46 5.55 -3.92
C VAL A 26 11.92 6.61 -2.92
N PRO A 27 12.82 6.28 -1.99
CA PRO A 27 13.35 7.24 -1.03
C PRO A 27 13.99 8.45 -1.71
N GLU A 28 13.80 9.65 -1.16
CA GLU A 28 14.34 10.90 -1.68
C GLU A 28 15.84 10.85 -1.93
N ASN A 29 16.59 10.23 -1.02
CA ASN A 29 18.02 10.02 -1.20
C ASN A 29 18.37 9.25 -2.48
N ASN A 30 17.52 8.32 -2.89
CA ASN A 30 17.72 7.57 -4.14
C ASN A 30 17.38 8.43 -5.35
N VAL A 31 16.35 9.27 -5.27
CA VAL A 31 16.01 10.23 -6.32
C VAL A 31 17.15 11.21 -6.54
N ASN A 32 17.68 11.81 -5.46
CA ASN A 32 18.82 12.71 -5.52
C ASN A 32 20.06 12.04 -6.11
N LYS A 33 20.27 10.78 -5.81
CA LYS A 33 21.36 9.98 -6.37
C LYS A 33 21.18 9.70 -7.87
N LEU A 34 19.94 9.43 -8.33
CA LEU A 34 19.63 9.32 -9.75
C LEU A 34 20.04 10.59 -10.50
N TYR A 35 19.59 11.74 -10.01
CA TYR A 35 19.97 13.03 -10.61
C TYR A 35 21.49 13.20 -10.65
N SER A 36 22.18 12.93 -9.54
CA SER A 36 23.64 13.08 -9.47
C SER A 36 24.41 12.19 -10.46
N VAL A 37 23.85 11.02 -10.80
CA VAL A 37 24.48 10.06 -11.71
C VAL A 37 24.20 10.37 -13.17
N PHE A 38 22.99 10.82 -13.50
CA PHE A 38 22.56 10.95 -14.89
C PHE A 38 22.59 12.38 -15.44
N LEU A 39 22.59 13.42 -14.58
CA LEU A 39 22.73 14.79 -15.05
C LEU A 39 24.17 15.15 -15.42
N ASN A 40 24.32 16.14 -16.27
CA ASN A 40 25.59 16.69 -16.75
C ASN A 40 26.50 15.65 -17.47
N ARG A 41 25.89 14.60 -18.03
CA ARG A 41 26.64 13.62 -18.83
C ARG A 41 26.82 14.09 -20.26
N VAL A 42 28.01 13.77 -20.82
CA VAL A 42 28.36 14.11 -22.21
C VAL A 42 27.74 13.12 -23.21
N GLU A 43 27.41 11.89 -22.74
CA GLU A 43 26.86 10.81 -23.55
C GLU A 43 25.56 11.22 -24.29
N ASP A 44 25.25 10.52 -25.38
CA ASP A 44 23.99 10.73 -26.11
C ASP A 44 22.78 10.52 -25.18
N ILE A 45 21.71 11.29 -25.42
CA ILE A 45 20.52 11.29 -24.57
C ILE A 45 19.82 9.93 -24.58
N ASN A 46 19.83 9.21 -25.70
CA ASN A 46 19.18 7.91 -25.82
C ASN A 46 19.98 6.85 -25.04
N ILE A 47 21.30 6.96 -25.04
CA ILE A 47 22.16 6.09 -24.22
C ILE A 47 21.87 6.32 -22.74
N ILE A 48 21.71 7.57 -22.31
CA ILE A 48 21.38 7.91 -20.93
C ILE A 48 19.99 7.36 -20.56
N LYS A 49 18.98 7.52 -21.41
CA LYS A 49 17.64 6.98 -21.21
C LYS A 49 17.67 5.46 -21.07
N THR A 50 18.39 4.75 -21.93
CA THR A 50 18.54 3.29 -21.84
C THR A 50 19.16 2.87 -20.50
N LYS A 51 20.17 3.60 -20.01
CA LYS A 51 20.77 3.34 -18.70
C LYS A 51 19.79 3.59 -17.54
N ILE A 52 18.98 4.64 -17.64
CA ILE A 52 17.90 4.90 -16.69
C ILE A 52 16.90 3.75 -16.71
N ASP A 53 16.43 3.32 -17.88
CA ASP A 53 15.50 2.20 -18.01
C ASP A 53 16.05 0.91 -17.40
N THR A 54 17.32 0.62 -17.60
CA THR A 54 17.96 -0.55 -16.98
C THR A 54 17.87 -0.49 -15.45
N VAL A 55 18.14 0.67 -14.83
CA VAL A 55 18.04 0.84 -13.37
C VAL A 55 16.61 0.60 -12.90
N PHE A 56 15.62 1.17 -13.58
CA PHE A 56 14.23 1.06 -13.20
C PHE A 56 13.69 -0.36 -13.41
N ASN A 57 13.98 -0.99 -14.55
CA ASN A 57 13.52 -2.35 -14.86
C ASN A 57 14.09 -3.38 -13.88
N ASN A 58 15.39 -3.31 -13.58
CA ASN A 58 16.00 -4.19 -12.57
C ASN A 58 15.36 -4.01 -11.19
N SER A 59 15.00 -2.78 -10.83
CA SER A 59 14.33 -2.49 -9.56
C SER A 59 12.93 -3.08 -9.52
N ILE A 60 12.19 -3.03 -10.63
CA ILE A 60 10.86 -3.64 -10.78
C ILE A 60 10.94 -5.16 -10.65
N GLU A 61 11.87 -5.80 -11.36
CA GLU A 61 12.09 -7.26 -11.28
C GLU A 61 12.41 -7.70 -9.86
N SER A 62 13.30 -6.98 -9.20
CA SER A 62 13.68 -7.26 -7.82
C SER A 62 12.52 -7.09 -6.84
N TYR A 63 11.67 -6.10 -7.05
CA TYR A 63 10.48 -5.89 -6.25
C TYR A 63 9.47 -7.01 -6.45
N ASN A 64 9.21 -7.42 -7.68
CA ASN A 64 8.31 -8.52 -7.98
C ASN A 64 8.81 -9.83 -7.34
N ALA A 65 10.09 -10.14 -7.47
CA ALA A 65 10.69 -11.30 -6.80
C ALA A 65 10.57 -11.22 -5.26
N TYR A 66 10.68 -10.03 -4.68
CA TYR A 66 10.45 -9.82 -3.26
C TYR A 66 8.98 -10.07 -2.88
N LEU A 67 8.02 -9.53 -3.65
CA LEU A 67 6.59 -9.78 -3.43
C LEU A 67 6.25 -11.26 -3.50
N ASP A 68 6.81 -11.98 -4.46
CA ASP A 68 6.62 -13.42 -4.60
C ASP A 68 7.13 -14.20 -3.39
N LYS A 69 8.20 -13.71 -2.76
CA LYS A 69 8.79 -14.34 -1.58
C LYS A 69 8.01 -14.06 -0.30
N ILE A 70 7.57 -12.81 -0.07
CA ILE A 70 6.97 -12.39 1.21
C ILE A 70 5.45 -12.25 1.17
N GLY A 71 4.86 -12.23 -0.01
CA GLY A 71 3.43 -12.03 -0.18
C GLY A 71 2.63 -13.28 0.13
N PHE A 72 1.36 -13.07 0.45
CA PHE A 72 0.39 -14.10 0.81
C PHE A 72 -0.52 -14.44 -0.36
N THR A 73 -0.89 -15.71 -0.49
CA THR A 73 -1.85 -16.16 -1.48
C THR A 73 -3.28 -15.79 -1.08
N TYR A 74 -4.19 -15.80 -2.05
CA TYR A 74 -5.62 -15.63 -1.81
C TYR A 74 -6.14 -16.58 -0.72
N THR A 75 -5.81 -17.88 -0.80
CA THR A 75 -6.23 -18.89 0.17
C THR A 75 -5.74 -18.57 1.60
N GLN A 76 -4.46 -18.18 1.76
CA GLN A 76 -3.94 -17.78 3.07
C GLN A 76 -4.69 -16.60 3.66
N LEU A 77 -5.03 -15.61 2.83
CA LEU A 77 -5.77 -14.42 3.26
C LEU A 77 -7.22 -14.75 3.62
N LEU A 78 -7.88 -15.59 2.83
CA LEU A 78 -9.26 -16.03 3.10
C LEU A 78 -9.34 -16.83 4.40
N ASP A 79 -8.43 -17.78 4.61
CA ASP A 79 -8.35 -18.56 5.85
C ASP A 79 -8.10 -17.66 7.07
N THR A 80 -7.22 -16.67 6.90
CA THR A 80 -6.93 -15.68 7.94
C THR A 80 -8.16 -14.82 8.24
N TYR A 81 -8.88 -14.36 7.20
CA TYR A 81 -10.11 -13.62 7.38
C TYR A 81 -11.16 -14.42 8.15
N ASN A 82 -11.36 -15.68 7.81
CA ASN A 82 -12.29 -16.58 8.50
C ASN A 82 -11.94 -16.74 10.00
N LYS A 83 -10.66 -16.68 10.36
CA LYS A 83 -10.22 -16.67 11.77
C LYS A 83 -10.53 -15.35 12.45
N VAL A 84 -10.29 -14.23 11.79
CA VAL A 84 -10.62 -12.89 12.31
C VAL A 84 -12.13 -12.74 12.51
N GLU A 85 -12.92 -13.20 11.57
CA GLU A 85 -14.39 -13.11 11.68
C GLU A 85 -14.94 -13.83 12.92
N LYS A 86 -14.34 -14.96 13.31
CA LYS A 86 -14.69 -15.66 14.58
C LYS A 86 -14.36 -14.85 15.83
N LEU A 87 -13.49 -13.84 15.73
CA LEU A 87 -13.16 -12.93 16.84
C LEU A 87 -14.10 -11.72 16.89
N ASN A 88 -14.83 -11.43 15.83
CA ASN A 88 -15.76 -10.33 15.81
C ASN A 88 -16.85 -10.50 16.89
N LYS A 89 -17.11 -9.42 17.63
CA LYS A 89 -18.13 -9.34 18.67
C LYS A 89 -19.35 -8.60 18.16
N THR A 90 -20.46 -8.72 18.86
CA THR A 90 -21.69 -7.97 18.53
C THR A 90 -21.49 -6.45 18.58
N THR A 91 -20.60 -5.99 19.48
CA THR A 91 -20.33 -4.57 19.75
C THR A 91 -19.05 -4.03 19.10
N ALA A 92 -18.16 -4.92 18.63
CA ALA A 92 -16.92 -4.53 17.95
C ALA A 92 -16.65 -5.48 16.79
N LYS A 93 -16.56 -4.94 15.60
CA LYS A 93 -16.43 -5.71 14.36
C LYS A 93 -15.34 -5.14 13.47
N THR A 94 -14.74 -6.04 12.70
CA THR A 94 -13.91 -5.69 11.55
C THR A 94 -14.67 -5.98 10.26
N TYR A 95 -14.35 -5.23 9.22
CA TYR A 95 -14.98 -5.31 7.91
C TYR A 95 -13.92 -5.46 6.83
N LEU A 96 -14.17 -6.26 5.83
CA LEU A 96 -13.27 -6.39 4.68
C LEU A 96 -13.17 -5.07 3.93
N CYS A 97 -11.95 -4.74 3.45
CA CYS A 97 -11.74 -3.59 2.60
C CYS A 97 -10.67 -3.83 1.54
N GLY A 98 -10.58 -2.89 0.62
CA GLY A 98 -9.51 -2.87 -0.37
C GLY A 98 -9.58 -3.96 -1.43
N GLY A 99 -8.42 -4.30 -1.99
CA GLY A 99 -8.31 -5.07 -3.22
C GLY A 99 -8.66 -6.56 -3.16
N LEU A 100 -8.85 -7.13 -1.98
CA LEU A 100 -9.24 -8.53 -1.84
C LEU A 100 -10.76 -8.73 -1.92
N VAL A 101 -11.53 -7.70 -1.63
CA VAL A 101 -13.01 -7.75 -1.56
C VAL A 101 -13.65 -8.36 -2.81
N PRO A 102 -13.39 -7.88 -4.04
CA PRO A 102 -14.05 -8.43 -5.23
C PRO A 102 -13.76 -9.92 -5.43
N TYR A 103 -12.55 -10.36 -5.14
CA TYR A 103 -12.16 -11.77 -5.30
C TYR A 103 -12.87 -12.67 -4.29
N ILE A 104 -13.04 -12.21 -3.04
CA ILE A 104 -13.83 -12.95 -2.03
C ILE A 104 -15.30 -13.01 -2.45
N LEU A 105 -15.87 -11.92 -2.97
CA LEU A 105 -17.27 -11.90 -3.40
C LEU A 105 -17.54 -12.76 -4.63
N LEU A 106 -16.59 -12.85 -5.55
CA LEU A 106 -16.68 -13.73 -6.72
C LEU A 106 -16.26 -15.17 -6.41
N ASN A 107 -15.65 -15.42 -5.23
CA ASN A 107 -15.03 -16.70 -4.88
C ASN A 107 -13.96 -17.13 -5.90
N GLU A 108 -13.13 -16.17 -6.30
CA GLU A 108 -12.05 -16.37 -7.28
C GLU A 108 -10.69 -16.01 -6.70
N ASP A 109 -9.65 -16.73 -7.11
CA ASP A 109 -8.28 -16.36 -6.77
C ASP A 109 -7.89 -15.06 -7.51
N SER A 110 -7.26 -14.14 -6.80
CA SER A 110 -6.75 -12.90 -7.39
C SER A 110 -5.60 -13.11 -8.39
N GLY A 111 -5.03 -14.31 -8.44
CA GLY A 111 -3.88 -14.65 -9.28
C GLY A 111 -2.59 -13.90 -8.92
N ARG A 112 -2.57 -13.21 -7.78
CA ARG A 112 -1.41 -12.45 -7.32
C ARG A 112 -1.16 -12.59 -5.82
N LYS A 113 0.06 -12.27 -5.40
CA LYS A 113 0.39 -12.16 -3.99
C LYS A 113 -0.07 -10.81 -3.41
N HIS A 114 -0.45 -10.84 -2.15
CA HIS A 114 -0.83 -9.66 -1.37
C HIS A 114 0.11 -9.50 -0.18
N LEU A 115 0.34 -8.26 0.24
CA LEU A 115 1.25 -7.99 1.37
C LEU A 115 0.58 -8.14 2.74
N SER A 116 -0.75 -8.04 2.76
CA SER A 116 -1.56 -8.09 3.99
C SER A 116 -3.01 -8.40 3.66
N LEU A 117 -3.74 -8.80 4.68
CA LEU A 117 -5.19 -8.71 4.74
C LEU A 117 -5.55 -7.34 5.34
N ASP A 118 -6.34 -6.55 4.63
CA ASP A 118 -6.74 -5.23 5.06
C ASP A 118 -8.21 -5.24 5.52
N LEU A 119 -8.43 -4.70 6.72
CA LEU A 119 -9.71 -4.64 7.38
C LEU A 119 -9.97 -3.23 7.90
N LEU A 120 -11.23 -2.88 8.04
CA LEU A 120 -11.70 -1.66 8.68
C LEU A 120 -12.28 -1.98 10.06
N CYS A 121 -12.13 -1.06 11.01
CA CYS A 121 -12.81 -1.10 12.30
C CYS A 121 -13.27 0.32 12.65
N ASN A 122 -14.45 0.45 13.23
CA ASN A 122 -14.89 1.76 13.72
C ASN A 122 -13.91 2.25 14.81
N LYS A 123 -13.49 3.50 14.72
CA LYS A 123 -12.52 4.11 15.65
C LYS A 123 -12.92 3.94 17.12
N LYS A 124 -14.22 4.06 17.43
CA LYS A 124 -14.74 3.83 18.80
C LYS A 124 -14.49 2.42 19.32
N ASP A 125 -14.32 1.43 18.44
CA ASP A 125 -14.18 0.02 18.77
C ASP A 125 -12.72 -0.46 18.70
N ILE A 126 -11.78 0.37 18.20
CA ILE A 126 -10.37 0.00 17.99
C ILE A 126 -9.69 -0.49 19.28
N ALA A 127 -9.90 0.22 20.38
CA ALA A 127 -9.29 -0.19 21.67
C ALA A 127 -9.82 -1.55 22.14
N MET A 128 -11.10 -1.80 21.96
CA MET A 128 -11.73 -3.08 22.28
C MET A 128 -11.19 -4.19 21.35
N MET A 129 -11.07 -3.91 20.08
CA MET A 129 -10.53 -4.90 19.13
C MET A 129 -9.07 -5.25 19.44
N ARG A 130 -8.21 -4.28 19.74
CA ARG A 130 -6.84 -4.56 20.21
C ARG A 130 -6.84 -5.48 21.41
N GLU A 131 -7.70 -5.24 22.38
CA GLU A 131 -7.80 -6.07 23.59
C GLU A 131 -8.29 -7.49 23.27
N VAL A 132 -9.23 -7.66 22.34
CA VAL A 132 -9.67 -8.97 21.86
C VAL A 132 -8.51 -9.76 21.26
N PHE A 133 -7.69 -9.13 20.40
CA PHE A 133 -6.53 -9.77 19.81
C PHE A 133 -5.42 -10.03 20.82
N ARG A 134 -5.21 -9.10 21.77
CA ARG A 134 -4.23 -9.28 22.86
C ARG A 134 -4.56 -10.48 23.76
N LYS A 135 -5.83 -10.64 24.14
CA LYS A 135 -6.29 -11.79 24.94
C LYS A 135 -6.17 -13.14 24.25
N LYS A 136 -5.95 -13.13 22.94
CA LYS A 136 -5.73 -14.34 22.13
C LYS A 136 -4.28 -14.52 21.73
N ASP A 137 -3.36 -13.73 22.31
CA ASP A 137 -1.93 -13.71 21.99
C ASP A 137 -1.63 -13.45 20.50
N LEU A 138 -2.53 -12.73 19.82
CA LEU A 138 -2.40 -12.39 18.40
C LEU A 138 -1.90 -10.96 18.18
N TYR A 139 -1.93 -10.10 19.20
CA TYR A 139 -1.48 -8.72 19.14
C TYR A 139 -0.25 -8.49 20.02
N ASP A 140 0.84 -8.08 19.38
CA ASP A 140 2.07 -7.64 20.04
C ASP A 140 2.35 -6.18 19.66
N PRO A 141 2.27 -5.22 20.61
CA PRO A 141 2.55 -3.82 20.35
C PRO A 141 3.94 -3.54 19.76
N LYS A 142 4.93 -4.40 20.04
CA LYS A 142 6.30 -4.26 19.53
C LYS A 142 6.41 -4.60 18.05
N ARG A 143 5.46 -5.35 17.52
CA ARG A 143 5.39 -5.75 16.11
C ARG A 143 4.38 -4.94 15.31
N ASP A 144 3.65 -4.08 15.99
CA ASP A 144 2.63 -3.25 15.39
C ASP A 144 3.27 -2.09 14.62
N SER A 145 3.23 -2.18 13.30
CA SER A 145 3.76 -1.14 12.41
C SER A 145 2.73 -0.08 12.02
N LEU A 146 1.47 -0.23 12.48
CA LEU A 146 0.38 0.72 12.19
C LEU A 146 0.00 1.58 13.39
N THR A 147 0.42 1.20 14.61
CA THR A 147 0.11 2.00 15.80
C THR A 147 0.97 3.25 15.81
N TYR A 148 0.58 4.23 15.05
CA TYR A 148 1.08 5.58 15.28
C TYR A 148 -0.06 6.51 15.59
N THR A 149 0.16 7.31 16.59
CA THR A 149 -0.64 8.48 16.85
C THR A 149 0.02 9.65 16.14
N VAL A 150 -0.55 10.07 15.03
CA VAL A 150 -0.22 11.34 14.42
C VAL A 150 -1.19 12.36 15.00
N ASN A 151 -0.72 13.36 15.72
CA ASN A 151 -1.57 14.38 16.34
C ASN A 151 -2.72 13.79 17.20
N ASN A 152 -2.42 12.76 18.00
CA ASN A 152 -3.39 12.03 18.83
C ASN A 152 -4.50 11.29 18.04
N ILE A 153 -4.33 11.06 16.77
CA ILE A 153 -5.27 10.29 15.96
C ILE A 153 -4.82 8.82 15.94
N ASP A 154 -5.71 7.92 16.32
CA ASP A 154 -5.49 6.49 16.22
C ASP A 154 -5.85 6.00 14.82
N TYR A 155 -4.86 5.54 14.07
CA TYR A 155 -5.02 5.07 12.69
C TYR A 155 -5.30 3.57 12.58
N GLY A 156 -5.31 2.85 13.70
CA GLY A 156 -5.51 1.42 13.70
C GLY A 156 -4.31 0.64 14.23
N PHE A 157 -4.24 -0.63 13.91
CA PHE A 157 -3.18 -1.52 14.38
C PHE A 157 -2.95 -2.68 13.43
N GLN A 158 -1.82 -3.37 13.59
CA GLN A 158 -1.46 -4.56 12.83
C GLN A 158 -1.33 -5.77 13.76
N VAL A 159 -1.80 -6.91 13.29
CA VAL A 159 -1.59 -8.21 13.94
C VAL A 159 -1.00 -9.19 12.95
N VAL A 160 -0.44 -10.29 13.47
CA VAL A 160 0.05 -11.40 12.64
C VAL A 160 -0.69 -12.66 13.08
N ILE A 161 -1.39 -13.29 12.13
CA ILE A 161 -2.15 -14.52 12.34
C ILE A 161 -1.59 -15.59 11.41
N ASP A 162 -1.03 -16.65 11.94
CA ASP A 162 -0.37 -17.73 11.18
C ASP A 162 0.66 -17.19 10.15
N GLY A 163 1.40 -16.18 10.54
CA GLY A 163 2.38 -15.53 9.68
C GLY A 163 1.82 -14.47 8.74
N VAL A 164 0.50 -14.41 8.56
CA VAL A 164 -0.16 -13.42 7.69
C VAL A 164 -0.32 -12.09 8.42
N LYS A 165 0.12 -11.01 7.78
CA LYS A 165 -0.11 -9.65 8.27
C LYS A 165 -1.55 -9.24 8.06
N VAL A 166 -2.19 -8.75 9.11
CA VAL A 166 -3.55 -8.22 9.09
C VAL A 166 -3.51 -6.77 9.55
N ASN A 167 -3.84 -5.86 8.67
CA ASN A 167 -3.95 -4.44 8.97
C ASN A 167 -5.40 -4.12 9.33
N ILE A 168 -5.61 -3.45 10.45
CA ILE A 168 -6.94 -3.02 10.90
C ILE A 168 -6.93 -1.50 10.99
N PHE A 169 -7.52 -0.86 9.99
CA PHE A 169 -7.58 0.59 9.85
C PHE A 169 -8.78 1.15 10.60
N ALA A 170 -8.57 2.25 11.32
CA ALA A 170 -9.64 2.95 11.99
C ALA A 170 -10.41 3.85 11.01
N PHE A 171 -11.73 3.76 11.01
CA PHE A 171 -12.59 4.73 10.33
C PHE A 171 -13.57 5.37 11.30
N GLU A 172 -14.04 6.56 10.97
CA GLU A 172 -14.96 7.33 11.80
C GLU A 172 -15.96 8.08 10.92
N GLU A 173 -17.24 8.04 11.29
CA GLU A 173 -18.23 8.94 10.74
C GLU A 173 -18.20 10.25 11.54
N LYS A 174 -17.98 11.36 10.85
CA LYS A 174 -17.99 12.71 11.42
C LYS A 174 -19.42 13.27 11.46
N ASP A 175 -19.65 14.27 12.30
CA ASP A 175 -20.95 14.91 12.49
C ASP A 175 -21.59 15.45 11.20
N ASN A 176 -20.78 15.75 10.21
CA ASN A 176 -21.22 16.18 8.88
C ASN A 176 -21.50 15.03 7.91
N GLY A 177 -21.53 13.79 8.38
CA GLY A 177 -21.80 12.60 7.56
C GLY A 177 -20.65 12.21 6.62
N ILE A 178 -19.42 12.68 6.88
CA ILE A 178 -18.23 12.31 6.13
C ILE A 178 -17.55 11.12 6.81
N ILE A 179 -17.25 10.09 6.07
CA ILE A 179 -16.38 9.01 6.53
C ILE A 179 -14.91 9.43 6.40
N GLU A 180 -14.22 9.37 7.51
CA GLU A 180 -12.79 9.63 7.61
C GLU A 180 -12.04 8.35 7.95
N TYR A 181 -11.02 7.99 7.19
CA TYR A 181 -10.12 6.92 7.56
C TYR A 181 -8.69 7.13 7.05
N ASN A 182 -7.73 6.52 7.74
CA ASN A 182 -6.35 6.49 7.30
C ASN A 182 -6.13 5.40 6.27
N PHE A 183 -5.49 5.72 5.15
CA PHE A 183 -5.18 4.74 4.12
C PHE A 183 -3.70 4.66 3.74
N ASP A 184 -2.92 5.64 4.15
CA ASP A 184 -1.48 5.68 3.86
C ASP A 184 -0.76 6.53 4.90
N CYS A 185 0.38 6.04 5.37
CA CYS A 185 1.26 6.79 6.25
C CYS A 185 2.69 6.65 5.73
N LYS A 186 3.13 7.61 4.92
CA LYS A 186 4.47 7.66 4.34
C LYS A 186 5.26 8.81 4.94
N ARG A 187 6.56 8.59 5.19
CA ARG A 187 7.54 9.64 5.50
C ARG A 187 7.09 10.68 6.54
N ARG A 188 6.53 10.25 7.67
CA ARG A 188 5.99 11.16 8.71
C ARG A 188 4.78 11.98 8.26
N ILE A 189 4.12 11.59 7.18
CA ILE A 189 2.89 12.20 6.71
C ILE A 189 1.80 11.15 6.81
N GLY A 190 0.86 11.36 7.75
CA GLY A 190 -0.37 10.59 7.79
C GLY A 190 -1.32 11.13 6.72
N ARG A 191 -1.90 10.26 5.93
CA ARG A 191 -2.93 10.61 4.96
C ARG A 191 -4.28 10.16 5.46
N ILE A 192 -5.17 11.11 5.66
CA ILE A 192 -6.55 10.88 6.05
C ILE A 192 -7.41 11.07 4.81
N LYS A 193 -8.18 10.04 4.51
CA LYS A 193 -9.16 10.07 3.43
C LYS A 193 -10.54 10.45 3.98
N ASN A 194 -11.18 11.38 3.33
CA ASN A 194 -12.56 11.79 3.60
C ASN A 194 -13.45 11.42 2.43
N ILE A 195 -14.51 10.69 2.69
CA ILE A 195 -15.50 10.27 1.71
C ILE A 195 -16.86 10.79 2.14
N ASN A 196 -17.51 11.53 1.26
CA ASN A 196 -18.85 12.08 1.54
C ASN A 196 -19.93 11.03 1.27
N VAL A 197 -20.05 10.06 2.17
CA VAL A 197 -21.07 9.01 2.15
C VAL A 197 -21.54 8.73 3.57
N LYS A 198 -22.77 8.25 3.73
CA LYS A 198 -23.28 7.80 5.03
C LYS A 198 -22.62 6.48 5.42
N LEU A 199 -22.55 6.19 6.72
CA LEU A 199 -22.00 4.93 7.22
C LEU A 199 -22.69 3.70 6.60
N SER A 200 -24.02 3.77 6.42
CA SER A 200 -24.80 2.71 5.78
C SER A 200 -24.43 2.45 4.31
N ASP A 201 -23.88 3.45 3.65
CA ASP A 201 -23.43 3.36 2.26
C ASP A 201 -21.91 3.06 2.17
N TYR A 202 -21.20 3.17 3.30
CA TYR A 202 -19.78 2.88 3.40
C TYR A 202 -19.51 1.43 3.77
N ILE A 203 -20.20 0.91 4.79
CA ILE A 203 -20.11 -0.50 5.21
C ILE A 203 -21.39 -1.20 4.79
N VAL A 204 -21.28 -2.08 3.81
CA VAL A 204 -22.44 -2.66 3.10
C VAL A 204 -22.37 -4.20 3.15
N PRO A 205 -23.53 -4.88 3.32
CA PRO A 205 -23.61 -6.32 3.18
C PRO A 205 -23.61 -6.72 1.70
N TYR A 206 -22.75 -7.65 1.34
CA TYR A 206 -22.76 -8.33 0.04
C TYR A 206 -22.93 -9.83 0.21
N VAL A 207 -23.49 -10.47 -0.82
CA VAL A 207 -23.59 -11.91 -0.92
C VAL A 207 -22.63 -12.37 -2.01
N SER A 208 -21.69 -13.23 -1.66
CA SER A 208 -20.73 -13.80 -2.60
C SER A 208 -21.38 -14.84 -3.54
N SER A 209 -20.66 -15.22 -4.58
CA SER A 209 -21.11 -16.22 -5.54
C SER A 209 -21.41 -17.59 -4.92
N ASP A 210 -20.79 -17.92 -3.78
CA ASP A 210 -21.06 -19.13 -2.97
C ASP A 210 -22.10 -18.90 -1.86
N ASN A 211 -22.92 -17.85 -1.97
CA ASN A 211 -24.02 -17.51 -1.06
C ASN A 211 -23.62 -17.17 0.39
N LYS A 212 -22.37 -16.78 0.64
CA LYS A 212 -21.94 -16.27 1.94
C LYS A 212 -22.17 -14.77 2.04
N LYS A 213 -22.56 -14.31 3.24
CA LYS A 213 -22.73 -12.88 3.52
C LYS A 213 -21.45 -12.30 4.10
N TYR A 214 -21.01 -11.20 3.52
CA TYR A 214 -19.85 -10.44 3.99
C TYR A 214 -20.24 -8.99 4.25
N MET A 215 -19.74 -8.43 5.33
CA MET A 215 -19.81 -6.99 5.59
C MET A 215 -18.48 -6.37 5.14
N THR A 216 -18.54 -5.50 4.14
CA THR A 216 -17.34 -4.93 3.54
C THR A 216 -17.44 -3.42 3.37
N GLU A 217 -16.32 -2.76 3.14
CA GLU A 217 -16.33 -1.45 2.49
C GLU A 217 -17.12 -1.54 1.18
N SER A 218 -17.95 -0.54 0.87
CA SER A 218 -18.74 -0.56 -0.35
C SER A 218 -17.84 -0.64 -1.59
N LEU A 219 -18.28 -1.40 -2.57
CA LEU A 219 -17.52 -1.60 -3.81
C LEU A 219 -17.27 -0.27 -4.53
N GLU A 220 -18.23 0.64 -4.44
CA GLU A 220 -18.11 1.99 -4.96
C GLU A 220 -16.98 2.78 -4.26
N CYS A 221 -16.89 2.72 -2.92
CA CYS A 221 -15.81 3.39 -2.19
C CYS A 221 -14.45 2.79 -2.53
N ILE A 222 -14.37 1.47 -2.66
CA ILE A 222 -13.15 0.78 -3.11
C ILE A 222 -12.74 1.26 -4.51
N ILE A 223 -13.68 1.44 -5.45
CA ILE A 223 -13.37 2.02 -6.77
C ILE A 223 -12.80 3.44 -6.61
N GLY A 224 -13.41 4.28 -5.79
CA GLY A 224 -12.92 5.64 -5.53
C GLY A 224 -11.46 5.65 -5.06
N ASP A 225 -11.11 4.75 -4.13
CA ASP A 225 -9.73 4.59 -3.65
C ASP A 225 -8.78 4.15 -4.74
N LYS A 226 -9.20 3.21 -5.55
CA LYS A 226 -8.39 2.67 -6.63
C LYS A 226 -8.17 3.68 -7.76
N LEU A 227 -9.17 4.50 -8.06
CA LEU A 227 -9.04 5.61 -9.00
C LEU A 227 -8.07 6.69 -8.47
N LEU A 228 -8.09 6.96 -7.16
CA LEU A 228 -7.16 7.88 -6.52
C LEU A 228 -5.70 7.39 -6.59
N LEU A 229 -5.47 6.11 -6.32
CA LEU A 229 -4.14 5.49 -6.36
C LEU A 229 -3.67 5.19 -7.78
N ASN A 230 -4.60 4.83 -8.68
CA ASN A 230 -4.40 4.61 -10.12
C ASN A 230 -3.19 3.73 -10.48
N ARG A 231 -2.91 2.67 -9.70
CA ARG A 231 -1.87 1.69 -9.98
C ARG A 231 -2.34 0.65 -10.98
N GLU A 232 -1.45 -0.06 -11.64
CA GLU A 232 -1.83 -1.11 -12.61
C GLU A 232 -2.74 -2.17 -11.97
N ARG A 233 -2.39 -2.64 -10.76
CA ARG A 233 -3.21 -3.60 -10.02
C ARG A 233 -4.60 -3.05 -9.67
N ASP A 234 -4.73 -1.73 -9.49
CA ASP A 234 -6.00 -1.10 -9.15
C ASP A 234 -6.97 -1.15 -10.33
N ARG A 235 -6.48 -1.06 -11.57
CA ARG A 235 -7.31 -1.22 -12.77
C ARG A 235 -7.88 -2.63 -12.87
N LYS A 236 -7.06 -3.66 -12.62
CA LYS A 236 -7.51 -5.07 -12.59
C LYS A 236 -8.56 -5.29 -11.50
N ASP A 237 -8.33 -4.73 -10.31
CA ASP A 237 -9.29 -4.83 -9.22
C ASP A 237 -10.61 -4.11 -9.57
N ILE A 238 -10.58 -2.94 -10.25
CA ILE A 238 -11.78 -2.23 -10.71
C ILE A 238 -12.56 -3.09 -11.72
N GLU A 239 -11.90 -3.72 -12.68
CA GLU A 239 -12.58 -4.62 -13.62
C GLU A 239 -13.26 -5.78 -12.86
N LYS A 240 -12.58 -6.37 -11.89
CA LYS A 240 -13.18 -7.42 -11.05
C LYS A 240 -14.35 -6.91 -10.20
N ILE A 241 -14.29 -5.70 -9.69
CA ILE A 241 -15.41 -5.09 -8.97
C ILE A 241 -16.64 -4.98 -9.86
N LYS A 242 -16.49 -4.64 -11.15
CA LYS A 242 -17.62 -4.53 -12.08
C LYS A 242 -18.33 -5.86 -12.35
N GLU A 243 -17.66 -6.98 -12.12
CA GLU A 243 -18.25 -8.33 -12.23
C GLU A 243 -19.10 -8.69 -10.99
N CYS A 244 -18.92 -8.00 -9.85
CA CYS A 244 -19.65 -8.25 -8.62
C CYS A 244 -21.12 -7.80 -8.74
N ASN A 245 -22.01 -8.56 -8.13
CA ASN A 245 -23.42 -8.20 -8.03
C ASN A 245 -23.62 -6.95 -7.14
N GLY A 246 -24.58 -6.11 -7.51
CA GLY A 246 -24.99 -4.94 -6.70
C GLY A 246 -24.31 -3.62 -7.08
N ILE A 247 -23.39 -3.64 -8.05
CA ILE A 247 -22.81 -2.43 -8.62
C ILE A 247 -23.66 -1.92 -9.79
N SER A 248 -23.82 -0.59 -9.87
CA SER A 248 -24.33 0.06 -11.06
C SER A 248 -23.35 1.11 -11.59
N GLU A 249 -23.22 1.20 -12.93
CA GLU A 249 -22.40 2.24 -13.55
C GLU A 249 -22.84 3.66 -13.16
N ASP A 250 -24.13 3.87 -12.93
CA ASP A 250 -24.68 5.17 -12.51
C ASP A 250 -24.23 5.53 -11.09
N LYS A 251 -24.11 4.55 -10.19
CA LYS A 251 -23.53 4.76 -8.87
C LYS A 251 -22.06 5.11 -8.97
N ILE A 252 -21.31 4.42 -9.80
CA ILE A 252 -19.88 4.69 -10.02
C ILE A 252 -19.66 6.11 -10.55
N LYS A 253 -20.45 6.55 -11.52
CA LYS A 253 -20.37 7.91 -12.09
C LYS A 253 -20.69 9.02 -11.08
N ARG A 254 -21.48 8.72 -10.04
CA ARG A 254 -21.89 9.68 -9.00
C ARG A 254 -20.99 9.63 -7.75
N LEU A 255 -19.99 8.76 -7.73
CA LEU A 255 -19.10 8.64 -6.59
C LEU A 255 -18.36 9.96 -6.35
N PRO A 256 -18.47 10.55 -5.17
CA PRO A 256 -17.54 11.60 -4.79
C PRO A 256 -16.15 11.00 -4.67
N LEU A 257 -15.20 11.50 -5.43
CA LEU A 257 -13.81 11.10 -5.23
C LEU A 257 -13.38 11.45 -3.81
N PRO A 258 -12.66 10.58 -3.12
CA PRO A 258 -12.20 10.84 -1.77
C PRO A 258 -11.24 12.05 -1.76
N VAL A 259 -11.41 12.91 -0.77
CA VAL A 259 -10.51 14.04 -0.53
C VAL A 259 -9.43 13.60 0.45
N VAL A 260 -8.18 13.77 0.08
CA VAL A 260 -7.03 13.41 0.92
C VAL A 260 -6.50 14.65 1.65
N LYS A 261 -6.38 14.53 2.96
CA LYS A 261 -5.70 15.51 3.81
C LYS A 261 -4.39 14.91 4.29
N GLU A 262 -3.34 15.71 4.27
CA GLU A 262 -2.04 15.34 4.81
C GLU A 262 -1.87 15.90 6.21
N ASN A 263 -1.57 15.05 7.19
CA ASN A 263 -1.16 15.42 8.52
C ASN A 263 0.34 15.19 8.66
N ARG A 264 1.10 16.26 8.79
CA ARG A 264 2.54 16.17 9.06
C ARG A 264 2.80 15.98 10.55
N LEU A 265 3.68 15.04 10.87
CA LEU A 265 4.18 14.89 12.24
C LEU A 265 5.06 16.09 12.59
N ILE A 266 4.71 16.74 13.66
CA ILE A 266 5.54 17.77 14.27
C ILE A 266 6.34 17.07 15.37
N GLY A 267 7.63 16.81 15.13
CA GLY A 267 8.53 16.24 16.14
C GLY A 267 9.55 15.25 15.59
N ASP A 268 10.78 15.34 16.06
CA ASP A 268 11.97 14.71 15.46
C ASP A 268 12.21 13.22 15.84
N ASN A 269 11.34 12.57 16.62
CA ASN A 269 11.68 11.32 17.32
C ASN A 269 10.86 10.07 16.93
N LEU A 270 10.15 10.06 15.82
CA LEU A 270 9.42 8.87 15.39
C LEU A 270 10.05 8.28 14.13
N GLU A 271 10.75 7.16 14.29
CA GLU A 271 11.16 6.32 13.18
C GLU A 271 9.92 5.63 12.61
N PHE A 272 9.52 6.04 11.39
CA PHE A 272 8.49 5.35 10.63
C PHE A 272 9.08 4.16 9.91
N THR A 273 8.64 3.00 10.30
CA THR A 273 8.73 1.84 9.42
C THR A 273 7.55 1.88 8.47
N SER A 274 7.77 2.40 7.25
CA SER A 274 6.78 2.29 6.18
C SER A 274 6.40 0.83 6.00
N THR A 275 5.11 0.52 6.04
CA THR A 275 4.62 -0.83 5.74
C THR A 275 4.75 -1.20 4.26
N MET A 276 5.04 -0.22 3.41
CA MET A 276 5.43 -0.47 2.02
C MET A 276 6.95 -0.61 1.95
N PRO A 277 7.45 -1.67 1.30
CA PRO A 277 8.88 -1.81 1.07
C PRO A 277 9.36 -0.62 0.23
N SER A 278 10.24 0.19 0.81
CA SER A 278 10.92 1.23 0.04
C SER A 278 11.92 0.57 -0.90
N ILE A 279 11.87 0.95 -2.17
CA ILE A 279 12.85 0.46 -3.13
C ILE A 279 14.10 1.29 -3.04
N LYS A 280 15.22 0.62 -2.78
CA LYS A 280 16.53 1.19 -3.08
C LYS A 280 16.79 0.99 -4.56
N LEU A 281 16.72 2.07 -5.33
CA LEU A 281 17.18 2.03 -6.71
C LEU A 281 18.68 1.70 -6.70
N ASP A 282 19.06 0.67 -7.45
CA ASP A 282 20.46 0.31 -7.61
C ASP A 282 21.14 1.25 -8.61
N ILE A 283 21.48 2.44 -8.10
CA ILE A 283 22.03 3.53 -8.89
C ILE A 283 23.55 3.36 -8.94
N PRO A 284 24.15 3.25 -10.14
CA PRO A 284 25.59 3.09 -10.27
C PRO A 284 26.35 4.24 -9.61
N LYS A 285 27.44 3.94 -8.92
CA LYS A 285 28.29 4.96 -8.30
C LYS A 285 28.87 5.87 -9.38
N LYS A 286 28.90 7.18 -9.13
CA LYS A 286 29.59 8.14 -9.99
C LYS A 286 31.09 7.88 -9.88
N ASN A 287 31.68 7.16 -10.84
CA ASN A 287 33.11 7.00 -10.88
C ASN A 287 33.77 8.33 -11.29
N GLY A 288 34.50 8.92 -10.38
CA GLY A 288 35.51 9.88 -10.74
C GLY A 288 36.67 9.10 -11.42
N SER A 289 36.87 9.34 -12.72
CA SER A 289 37.90 8.82 -13.62
C SER A 289 37.72 7.41 -14.22
N LYS A 290 37.66 7.39 -15.55
CA LYS A 290 37.99 6.37 -16.53
C LYS A 290 38.06 4.91 -16.01
N GLY A 291 36.94 4.17 -16.16
CA GLY A 291 36.96 2.73 -15.99
C GLY A 291 35.63 2.13 -16.46
N PHE A 292 35.71 1.14 -17.30
CA PHE A 292 34.61 0.34 -17.81
C PHE A 292 33.73 -0.16 -16.67
N ILE A 293 32.42 0.14 -16.72
CA ILE A 293 31.46 -0.34 -15.74
C ILE A 293 31.18 -1.82 -16.00
N ASN A 294 31.61 -2.65 -15.07
CA ASN A 294 31.35 -4.08 -15.10
C ASN A 294 29.93 -4.32 -14.58
N ILE A 295 29.07 -4.88 -15.41
CA ILE A 295 27.64 -5.12 -15.18
C ILE A 295 27.37 -6.04 -13.97
N ALA A 296 28.40 -6.75 -13.50
CA ALA A 296 28.28 -7.70 -12.39
C ALA A 296 28.06 -7.07 -11.00
N THR A 297 28.25 -5.75 -10.82
CA THR A 297 28.17 -5.09 -9.50
C THR A 297 26.75 -4.68 -9.12
N ILE A 298 25.77 -4.84 -10.00
CA ILE A 298 24.40 -4.37 -9.81
C ILE A 298 23.57 -5.31 -8.90
N MET A 299 23.99 -6.55 -8.72
CA MET A 299 23.18 -7.60 -8.05
C MET A 299 23.27 -7.68 -6.53
N LEU A 300 24.14 -6.93 -5.86
CA LEU A 300 24.52 -7.22 -4.46
C LEU A 300 23.84 -6.39 -3.36
N LEU A 301 22.98 -5.42 -3.67
CA LEU A 301 22.42 -4.49 -2.66
C LEU A 301 21.00 -4.81 -2.14
N ILE A 302 20.37 -5.84 -2.66
CA ILE A 302 19.00 -6.22 -2.27
C ILE A 302 18.99 -7.08 -1.01
N GLY A 303 20.09 -7.73 -0.69
CA GLY A 303 20.19 -8.66 0.45
C GLY A 303 20.06 -8.03 1.84
N MET A 304 20.27 -6.72 1.99
CA MET A 304 20.34 -6.11 3.32
C MET A 304 19.00 -5.64 3.92
N ILE A 305 17.93 -5.61 3.17
CA ILE A 305 16.60 -5.23 3.72
C ILE A 305 15.97 -6.39 4.50
N VAL A 306 16.30 -7.62 4.16
CA VAL A 306 15.74 -8.82 4.81
C VAL A 306 16.28 -9.02 6.22
N CYS A 307 17.52 -8.61 6.50
CA CYS A 307 18.14 -8.81 7.81
C CYS A 307 17.59 -7.90 8.92
N PHE A 308 17.00 -6.76 8.58
CA PHE A 308 16.47 -5.84 9.61
C PHE A 308 15.09 -6.23 10.15
N ILE A 309 14.35 -7.07 9.42
CA ILE A 309 13.02 -7.54 9.82
C ILE A 309 13.10 -8.82 10.68
N LEU A 310 14.19 -9.58 10.60
CA LEU A 310 14.34 -10.85 11.28
C LEU A 310 15.33 -10.83 12.47
N GLY A 311 15.96 -9.72 12.75
CA GLY A 311 17.10 -9.61 13.65
C GLY A 311 16.89 -8.85 14.94
N THR A 312 15.73 -8.97 15.60
CA THR A 312 15.66 -8.62 17.03
C THR A 312 14.98 -9.75 17.81
N ARG A 313 15.83 -10.56 18.41
CA ARG A 313 15.47 -11.41 19.55
C ARG A 313 15.08 -10.56 20.73
#